data_8c52997e9fb5cad54ddd7843f5baf861
#
_entry.id   8c52997e9fb5cad54ddd7843f5baf861
#
_cell.length_a   1.000
_cell.length_b   1.000
_cell.length_c   1.000
_cell.angle_alpha   90.00
_cell.angle_beta   90.00
_cell.angle_gamma   90.00
#
_symmetry.space_group_name_H-M   'P 1'
#
loop_
_entity.id
_entity.type
_entity.pdbx_description
1 polymer ?
#
loop_
_entity_poly.entity_id
_entity_poly.type
_entity_poly.pdbx_seq_one_letter_code
_entity_poly.pdbx_strand_id
1 'polypeptide(L)'
;MQMHASTGCVLMASGLSTRFGSNKLLAPFDGQPLLYRAFAATDTPQLSARIVVTRSAQVQALCKAQGVPVLLHALPGRNDTVRLGLSALLAQHPELTGCMFLPGDQPLLRRATVDQLLTAFAQTQKETERVIFRLGAPAGNGPDPLVGSPVLFSNGFFPELFTLPEGKGGSVLLHKYPTLVHTACIAQPEELADTDTPAALAQLEALVREKG
;
A
#
# COMPACT_ATOMS: atom_id res chain seq x y z
N MET A 1 16.44 4.03 25.64
CA MET A 1 16.27 4.80 24.41
C MET A 1 14.96 4.31 23.78
N GLN A 2 13.90 5.10 23.81
CA GLN A 2 12.65 4.70 23.16
C GLN A 2 12.91 4.70 21.65
N MET A 3 12.92 3.51 21.05
CA MET A 3 12.93 3.40 19.59
C MET A 3 11.57 3.91 19.09
N HIS A 4 11.56 5.09 18.48
CA HIS A 4 10.38 5.55 17.76
C HIS A 4 10.22 4.65 16.53
N ALA A 5 9.02 4.15 16.31
CA ALA A 5 8.73 3.38 15.11
C ALA A 5 8.97 4.27 13.88
N SER A 6 9.95 3.90 13.06
CA SER A 6 10.27 4.57 11.79
C SER A 6 9.71 3.69 10.67
N THR A 7 8.66 4.16 9.99
CA THR A 7 7.96 3.37 8.97
C THR A 7 8.10 4.01 7.60
N GLY A 8 8.55 3.22 6.63
CA GLY A 8 8.54 3.58 5.22
C GLY A 8 7.28 3.10 4.50
N CYS A 9 6.99 3.67 3.31
CA CYS A 9 5.90 3.24 2.46
C CYS A 9 6.34 3.01 1.02
N VAL A 10 6.07 1.83 0.48
CA VAL A 10 6.19 1.50 -0.93
C VAL A 10 4.81 1.58 -1.58
N LEU A 11 4.60 2.57 -2.44
CA LEU A 11 3.44 2.69 -3.31
C LEU A 11 3.66 1.81 -4.54
N MET A 12 2.90 0.72 -4.62
CA MET A 12 3.03 -0.29 -5.67
C MET A 12 2.27 0.15 -6.92
N ALA A 13 2.99 0.59 -7.95
CA ALA A 13 2.46 1.14 -9.20
C ALA A 13 2.96 0.40 -10.45
N SER A 14 3.38 -0.88 -10.30
CA SER A 14 3.96 -1.70 -11.39
C SER A 14 2.94 -2.60 -12.09
N GLY A 15 1.66 -2.53 -11.74
CA GLY A 15 0.59 -3.31 -12.35
C GLY A 15 0.42 -3.02 -13.85
N LEU A 16 0.15 -4.07 -14.64
CA LEU A 16 0.00 -3.94 -16.12
C LEU A 16 -1.36 -3.37 -16.54
N SER A 17 -2.33 -3.29 -15.63
CA SER A 17 -3.70 -2.80 -15.92
C SER A 17 -4.37 -3.47 -17.13
N THR A 18 -4.10 -4.77 -17.35
CA THR A 18 -4.53 -5.50 -18.57
C THR A 18 -6.04 -5.51 -18.79
N ARG A 19 -6.81 -5.60 -17.69
CA ARG A 19 -8.28 -5.56 -17.72
C ARG A 19 -8.84 -4.14 -17.90
N PHE A 20 -8.01 -3.14 -17.69
CA PHE A 20 -8.41 -1.73 -17.79
C PHE A 20 -8.21 -1.16 -19.21
N GLY A 21 -7.37 -1.80 -20.05
CA GLY A 21 -7.07 -1.37 -21.42
C GLY A 21 -6.07 -0.22 -21.55
N SER A 22 -5.78 0.49 -20.45
CA SER A 22 -4.77 1.54 -20.34
C SER A 22 -4.17 1.54 -18.94
N ASN A 23 -3.21 2.40 -18.64
CA ASN A 23 -2.68 2.50 -17.28
C ASN A 23 -3.72 3.12 -16.35
N LYS A 24 -4.39 2.29 -15.53
CA LYS A 24 -5.44 2.70 -14.61
C LYS A 24 -5.03 3.79 -13.62
N LEU A 25 -3.77 3.84 -13.24
CA LEU A 25 -3.26 4.84 -12.27
C LEU A 25 -3.25 6.27 -12.83
N LEU A 26 -3.33 6.39 -14.16
CA LEU A 26 -3.43 7.67 -14.86
C LEU A 26 -4.87 8.02 -15.24
N ALA A 27 -5.82 7.09 -15.08
CA ALA A 27 -7.22 7.33 -15.35
C ALA A 27 -7.77 8.42 -14.43
N PRO A 28 -8.66 9.29 -14.93
CA PRO A 28 -9.29 10.31 -14.11
C PRO A 28 -10.20 9.66 -13.05
N PHE A 29 -10.05 10.12 -11.82
CA PHE A 29 -10.92 9.85 -10.69
C PHE A 29 -11.20 11.18 -10.00
N ASP A 30 -12.44 11.63 -10.04
CA ASP A 30 -12.83 12.94 -9.53
C ASP A 30 -11.96 14.07 -10.12
N GLY A 31 -11.77 14.02 -11.45
CA GLY A 31 -11.03 15.02 -12.22
C GLY A 31 -9.49 14.98 -12.10
N GLN A 32 -8.92 14.06 -11.33
CA GLN A 32 -7.47 13.93 -11.13
C GLN A 32 -7.00 12.50 -11.43
N PRO A 33 -5.69 12.28 -11.76
CA PRO A 33 -5.17 10.94 -11.88
C PRO A 33 -5.42 10.08 -10.64
N LEU A 34 -5.89 8.84 -10.81
CA LEU A 34 -6.22 7.92 -9.73
C LEU A 34 -5.10 7.80 -8.67
N LEU A 35 -3.84 7.76 -9.10
CA LEU A 35 -2.68 7.63 -8.21
C LEU A 35 -2.58 8.78 -7.20
N TYR A 36 -3.16 9.95 -7.45
CA TYR A 36 -3.17 11.06 -6.50
C TYR A 36 -3.91 10.73 -5.21
N ARG A 37 -4.87 9.81 -5.26
CA ARG A 37 -5.55 9.31 -4.06
C ARG A 37 -4.59 8.58 -3.12
N ALA A 38 -3.69 7.74 -3.68
CA ALA A 38 -2.66 7.08 -2.90
C ALA A 38 -1.61 8.09 -2.35
N PHE A 39 -1.30 9.15 -3.10
CA PHE A 39 -0.45 10.22 -2.59
C PHE A 39 -1.10 10.92 -1.39
N ALA A 40 -2.38 11.28 -1.50
CA ALA A 40 -3.12 11.91 -0.41
C ALA A 40 -3.24 11.02 0.83
N ALA A 41 -3.52 9.73 0.63
CA ALA A 41 -3.60 8.76 1.74
C ALA A 41 -2.27 8.56 2.48
N THR A 42 -1.14 8.72 1.80
CA THR A 42 0.21 8.55 2.37
C THR A 42 0.93 9.87 2.69
N ASP A 43 0.24 11.00 2.58
CA ASP A 43 0.77 12.31 2.96
C ASP A 43 0.59 12.55 4.47
N THR A 44 1.37 11.83 5.27
CA THR A 44 1.28 11.85 6.73
C THR A 44 2.67 11.96 7.36
N PRO A 45 2.82 12.74 8.45
CA PRO A 45 4.07 12.83 9.20
C PRO A 45 4.44 11.56 9.96
N GLN A 46 3.54 10.56 10.04
CA GLN A 46 3.84 9.27 10.64
C GLN A 46 4.68 8.35 9.73
N LEU A 47 4.79 8.67 8.43
CA LEU A 47 5.70 7.99 7.52
C LEU A 47 7.02 8.74 7.45
N SER A 48 8.12 8.04 7.75
CA SER A 48 9.49 8.58 7.66
C SER A 48 9.92 8.80 6.21
N ALA A 49 9.44 7.95 5.30
CA ALA A 49 9.72 8.03 3.87
C ALA A 49 8.65 7.32 3.05
N ARG A 50 8.49 7.73 1.79
CA ARG A 50 7.65 7.02 0.81
C ARG A 50 8.30 7.00 -0.56
N ILE A 51 8.06 5.95 -1.33
CA ILE A 51 8.54 5.80 -2.71
C ILE A 51 7.49 5.11 -3.58
N VAL A 52 7.31 5.59 -4.79
CA VAL A 52 6.52 4.90 -5.82
C VAL A 52 7.44 3.96 -6.59
N VAL A 53 7.02 2.72 -6.80
CA VAL A 53 7.73 1.77 -7.67
C VAL A 53 6.85 1.44 -8.86
N THR A 54 7.34 1.74 -10.06
CA THR A 54 6.54 1.64 -11.29
C THR A 54 7.33 1.09 -12.48
N ARG A 55 6.61 0.53 -13.47
CA ARG A 55 7.13 0.17 -14.78
C ARG A 55 6.73 1.16 -15.88
N SER A 56 5.97 2.18 -15.53
CA SER A 56 5.43 3.17 -16.48
C SER A 56 6.22 4.48 -16.42
N ALA A 57 6.81 4.87 -17.53
CA ALA A 57 7.46 6.17 -17.67
C ALA A 57 6.47 7.34 -17.48
N GLN A 58 5.19 7.15 -17.84
CA GLN A 58 4.15 8.15 -17.63
C GLN A 58 3.84 8.33 -16.14
N VAL A 59 3.75 7.23 -15.36
CA VAL A 59 3.60 7.30 -13.90
C VAL A 59 4.84 7.94 -13.27
N GLN A 60 6.05 7.61 -13.75
CA GLN A 60 7.26 8.28 -13.27
C GLN A 60 7.23 9.78 -13.50
N ALA A 61 6.82 10.23 -14.70
CA ALA A 61 6.71 11.66 -15.02
C ALA A 61 5.71 12.35 -14.10
N LEU A 62 4.56 11.72 -13.84
CA LEU A 62 3.54 12.22 -12.92
C LEU A 62 4.07 12.35 -11.48
N CYS A 63 4.79 11.35 -10.98
CA CYS A 63 5.40 11.40 -9.64
C CYS A 63 6.42 12.54 -9.53
N LYS A 64 7.29 12.69 -10.54
CA LYS A 64 8.28 13.78 -10.58
C LYS A 64 7.62 15.16 -10.56
N ALA A 65 6.54 15.35 -11.32
CA ALA A 65 5.77 16.59 -11.33
C ALA A 65 5.14 16.93 -9.97
N GLN A 66 4.85 15.91 -9.15
CA GLN A 66 4.30 16.05 -7.81
C GLN A 66 5.36 16.04 -6.70
N GLY A 67 6.66 15.97 -7.03
CA GLY A 67 7.74 15.89 -6.05
C GLY A 67 7.73 14.59 -5.23
N VAL A 68 7.08 13.51 -5.71
CA VAL A 68 7.03 12.22 -5.03
C VAL A 68 8.18 11.34 -5.49
N PRO A 69 9.03 10.80 -4.58
CA PRO A 69 10.10 9.89 -4.93
C PRO A 69 9.59 8.69 -5.73
N VAL A 70 10.30 8.34 -6.82
CA VAL A 70 9.85 7.27 -7.72
C VAL A 70 11.02 6.48 -8.29
N LEU A 71 10.85 5.17 -8.34
CA LEU A 71 11.78 4.23 -8.97
C LEU A 71 11.09 3.60 -10.19
N LEU A 72 11.69 3.79 -11.37
CA LEU A 72 11.29 3.14 -12.61
C LEU A 72 12.11 1.86 -12.81
N HIS A 73 11.43 0.76 -13.18
CA HIS A 73 12.09 -0.51 -13.48
C HIS A 73 11.41 -1.23 -14.65
N ALA A 74 12.07 -2.29 -15.17
CA ALA A 74 11.54 -3.12 -16.25
C ALA A 74 11.28 -4.58 -15.84
N LEU A 75 11.54 -4.95 -14.56
CA LEU A 75 11.41 -6.32 -14.08
C LEU A 75 9.93 -6.75 -14.02
N PRO A 76 9.59 -8.02 -14.34
CA PRO A 76 8.21 -8.44 -14.53
C PRO A 76 7.47 -8.83 -13.23
N GLY A 77 8.19 -9.21 -12.17
CA GLY A 77 7.63 -9.83 -10.98
C GLY A 77 6.97 -8.86 -9.99
N ARG A 78 5.96 -9.32 -9.26
CA ARG A 78 5.41 -8.59 -8.12
C ARG A 78 6.41 -8.48 -6.97
N ASN A 79 7.20 -9.54 -6.74
CA ASN A 79 8.31 -9.55 -5.81
C ASN A 79 9.36 -8.48 -6.13
N ASP A 80 9.58 -8.17 -7.41
CA ASP A 80 10.52 -7.11 -7.82
C ASP A 80 10.08 -5.74 -7.29
N THR A 81 8.80 -5.42 -7.38
CA THR A 81 8.26 -4.15 -6.85
C THR A 81 8.50 -4.04 -5.34
N VAL A 82 8.27 -5.13 -4.60
CA VAL A 82 8.51 -5.20 -3.14
C VAL A 82 9.99 -5.01 -2.83
N ARG A 83 10.88 -5.81 -3.46
CA ARG A 83 12.33 -5.77 -3.24
C ARG A 83 12.94 -4.42 -3.57
N LEU A 84 12.63 -3.90 -4.76
CA LEU A 84 13.18 -2.63 -5.24
C LEU A 84 12.76 -1.47 -4.36
N GLY A 85 11.47 -1.41 -3.99
CA GLY A 85 10.94 -0.37 -3.12
C GLY A 85 11.57 -0.41 -1.72
N LEU A 86 11.62 -1.59 -1.11
CA LEU A 86 12.23 -1.77 0.20
C LEU A 86 13.73 -1.47 0.18
N SER A 87 14.46 -1.95 -0.84
CA SER A 87 15.90 -1.66 -1.01
C SER A 87 16.17 -0.16 -1.15
N ALA A 88 15.37 0.54 -1.96
CA ALA A 88 15.52 1.98 -2.17
C ALA A 88 15.25 2.80 -0.88
N LEU A 89 14.25 2.38 -0.10
CA LEU A 89 13.97 3.01 1.20
C LEU A 89 15.10 2.77 2.18
N LEU A 90 15.57 1.53 2.34
CA LEU A 90 16.62 1.18 3.29
C LEU A 90 17.99 1.80 2.95
N ALA A 91 18.26 2.07 1.67
CA ALA A 91 19.46 2.77 1.25
C ALA A 91 19.55 4.21 1.77
N GLN A 92 18.41 4.87 2.01
CA GLN A 92 18.31 6.24 2.50
C GLN A 92 17.89 6.30 3.98
N HIS A 93 17.17 5.28 4.45
CA HIS A 93 16.58 5.17 5.78
C HIS A 93 16.87 3.80 6.38
N PRO A 94 18.13 3.48 6.71
CA PRO A 94 18.51 2.19 7.27
C PRO A 94 17.91 1.92 8.67
N GLU A 95 17.43 2.97 9.33
CA GLU A 95 16.78 2.92 10.65
C GLU A 95 15.32 2.45 10.60
N LEU A 96 14.74 2.17 9.43
CA LEU A 96 13.34 1.77 9.32
C LEU A 96 13.05 0.50 10.13
N THR A 97 12.06 0.59 11.00
CA THR A 97 11.56 -0.52 11.80
C THR A 97 10.36 -1.21 11.18
N GLY A 98 9.76 -0.61 10.15
CA GLY A 98 8.63 -1.17 9.40
C GLY A 98 8.54 -0.63 7.98
N CYS A 99 7.84 -1.38 7.12
CA CYS A 99 7.53 -0.96 5.76
C CYS A 99 6.09 -1.32 5.39
N MET A 100 5.33 -0.32 4.97
CA MET A 100 3.98 -0.44 4.44
C MET A 100 4.02 -0.61 2.93
N PHE A 101 3.23 -1.56 2.40
CA PHE A 101 3.04 -1.77 0.97
C PHE A 101 1.60 -1.44 0.61
N LEU A 102 1.43 -0.38 -0.16
CA LEU A 102 0.12 0.14 -0.58
C LEU A 102 -0.02 0.04 -2.10
N PRO A 103 -1.03 -0.69 -2.63
CA PRO A 103 -1.41 -0.60 -4.05
C PRO A 103 -1.85 0.83 -4.40
N GLY A 104 -1.43 1.31 -5.60
CA GLY A 104 -1.74 2.66 -6.04
C GLY A 104 -3.18 2.86 -6.53
N ASP A 105 -4.01 1.82 -6.52
CA ASP A 105 -5.34 1.73 -7.13
C ASP A 105 -6.50 1.62 -6.14
N GLN A 106 -6.29 2.02 -4.88
CA GLN A 106 -7.31 2.11 -3.83
C GLN A 106 -7.74 3.57 -3.63
N PRO A 107 -8.73 4.09 -4.41
CA PRO A 107 -9.04 5.51 -4.47
C PRO A 107 -9.74 6.05 -3.22
N LEU A 108 -10.39 5.18 -2.44
CA LEU A 108 -11.19 5.57 -1.28
C LEU A 108 -10.43 5.44 0.05
N LEU A 109 -9.20 4.91 0.03
CA LEU A 109 -8.36 4.84 1.22
C LEU A 109 -8.04 6.25 1.73
N ARG A 110 -8.34 6.49 3.01
CA ARG A 110 -8.15 7.79 3.64
C ARG A 110 -6.85 7.85 4.44
N ARG A 111 -6.27 9.05 4.51
CA ARG A 111 -5.11 9.34 5.36
C ARG A 111 -5.36 8.95 6.81
N ALA A 112 -6.53 9.28 7.36
CA ALA A 112 -6.88 8.93 8.74
C ALA A 112 -6.82 7.42 9.01
N THR A 113 -7.19 6.60 8.02
CA THR A 113 -7.10 5.14 8.09
C THR A 113 -5.65 4.66 8.07
N VAL A 114 -4.81 5.27 7.24
CA VAL A 114 -3.37 5.02 7.23
C VAL A 114 -2.75 5.40 8.58
N ASP A 115 -3.09 6.57 9.12
CA ASP A 115 -2.61 7.03 10.43
C ASP A 115 -3.01 6.07 11.57
N GLN A 116 -4.23 5.55 11.55
CA GLN A 116 -4.70 4.54 12.52
C GLN A 116 -3.90 3.24 12.40
N LEU A 117 -3.65 2.76 11.18
CA LEU A 117 -2.84 1.56 10.94
C LEU A 117 -1.41 1.73 11.46
N LEU A 118 -0.76 2.85 11.16
CA LEU A 118 0.59 3.18 11.61
C LEU A 118 0.67 3.29 13.14
N THR A 119 -0.33 3.91 13.76
CA THR A 119 -0.41 4.03 15.22
C THR A 119 -0.54 2.66 15.90
N ALA A 120 -1.45 1.80 15.40
CA ALA A 120 -1.63 0.45 15.93
C ALA A 120 -0.37 -0.40 15.78
N PHE A 121 0.29 -0.31 14.61
CA PHE A 121 1.56 -0.97 14.36
C PHE A 121 2.65 -0.53 15.34
N ALA A 122 2.84 0.78 15.51
CA ALA A 122 3.86 1.33 16.40
C ALA A 122 3.65 0.94 17.87
N GLN A 123 2.39 0.79 18.30
CA GLN A 123 2.06 0.30 19.64
C GLN A 123 2.44 -1.16 19.81
N THR A 124 2.04 -2.02 18.88
CA THR A 124 2.30 -3.46 18.94
C THR A 124 3.79 -3.78 18.80
N GLN A 125 4.52 -3.01 17.99
CA GLN A 125 5.97 -3.21 17.77
C GLN A 125 6.80 -2.98 19.05
N LYS A 126 6.28 -2.29 20.05
CA LYS A 126 6.93 -2.16 21.36
C LYS A 126 6.97 -3.48 22.15
N GLU A 127 6.06 -4.39 21.84
CA GLU A 127 5.86 -5.64 22.56
C GLU A 127 6.43 -6.84 21.78
N THR A 128 6.57 -6.74 20.46
CA THR A 128 7.04 -7.82 19.60
C THR A 128 7.85 -7.29 18.41
N GLU A 129 8.96 -7.97 18.11
CA GLU A 129 9.83 -7.62 16.98
C GLU A 129 9.23 -8.02 15.62
N ARG A 130 8.37 -9.05 15.61
CA ARG A 130 7.78 -9.57 14.36
C ARG A 130 6.27 -9.42 14.38
N VAL A 131 5.78 -8.50 13.58
CA VAL A 131 4.35 -8.24 13.44
C VAL A 131 4.03 -7.85 12.00
N ILE A 132 2.87 -8.32 11.52
CA ILE A 132 2.28 -7.91 10.25
C ILE A 132 0.93 -7.26 10.55
N PHE A 133 0.68 -6.10 9.96
CA PHE A 133 -0.64 -5.46 9.99
C PHE A 133 -1.26 -5.41 8.61
N ARG A 134 -2.57 -5.59 8.55
CA ARG A 134 -3.40 -5.35 7.37
C ARG A 134 -4.66 -4.60 7.77
N LEU A 135 -5.35 -4.03 6.79
CA LEU A 135 -6.68 -3.50 7.01
C LEU A 135 -7.74 -4.61 6.92
N GLY A 136 -8.83 -4.41 7.64
CA GLY A 136 -10.01 -5.23 7.52
C GLY A 136 -11.27 -4.45 7.89
N ALA A 137 -12.40 -4.90 7.38
CA ALA A 137 -13.72 -4.36 7.69
C ALA A 137 -14.64 -5.48 8.17
N PRO A 138 -15.68 -5.17 8.95
CA PRO A 138 -16.69 -6.15 9.29
C PRO A 138 -17.24 -6.83 8.03
N ALA A 139 -17.58 -8.11 8.14
CA ALA A 139 -18.30 -8.80 7.09
C ALA A 139 -19.60 -8.04 6.80
N GLY A 140 -19.82 -7.67 5.54
CA GLY A 140 -21.11 -7.12 5.15
C GLY A 140 -22.21 -8.20 5.32
N ASN A 141 -22.68 -8.74 4.21
CA ASN A 141 -23.67 -9.85 4.23
C ASN A 141 -23.02 -11.26 4.27
N GLY A 142 -21.69 -11.35 4.35
CA GLY A 142 -20.94 -12.61 4.36
C GLY A 142 -20.49 -13.05 5.76
N PRO A 143 -20.04 -14.32 5.94
CA PRO A 143 -19.60 -14.84 7.21
C PRO A 143 -18.22 -14.33 7.63
N ASP A 144 -17.35 -13.96 6.68
CA ASP A 144 -15.96 -13.60 6.95
C ASP A 144 -15.71 -12.11 6.80
N PRO A 145 -14.85 -11.50 7.64
CA PRO A 145 -14.46 -10.11 7.51
C PRO A 145 -13.72 -9.87 6.19
N LEU A 146 -14.00 -8.72 5.57
CA LEU A 146 -13.21 -8.26 4.44
C LEU A 146 -11.81 -7.90 4.91
N VAL A 147 -10.80 -8.35 4.20
CA VAL A 147 -9.40 -8.01 4.51
C VAL A 147 -8.66 -7.56 3.25
N GLY A 148 -7.77 -6.59 3.40
CA GLY A 148 -7.10 -6.00 2.25
C GLY A 148 -5.84 -5.23 2.58
N SER A 149 -5.37 -4.49 1.59
CA SER A 149 -4.25 -3.57 1.68
C SER A 149 -4.68 -2.23 2.29
N PRO A 150 -3.70 -1.44 2.79
CA PRO A 150 -2.26 -1.73 2.80
C PRO A 150 -1.88 -2.84 3.77
N VAL A 151 -0.69 -3.44 3.51
CA VAL A 151 -0.07 -4.39 4.44
C VAL A 151 1.25 -3.79 4.94
N LEU A 152 1.46 -3.87 6.26
CA LEU A 152 2.64 -3.32 6.93
C LEU A 152 3.39 -4.46 7.63
N PHE A 153 4.70 -4.55 7.36
CA PHE A 153 5.59 -5.55 7.95
C PHE A 153 6.62 -4.87 8.85
N SER A 154 6.89 -5.45 10.02
CA SER A 154 8.05 -5.04 10.82
C SER A 154 9.36 -5.47 10.14
N ASN A 155 10.46 -4.83 10.50
CA ASN A 155 11.79 -5.10 9.95
C ASN A 155 12.25 -6.55 10.15
N GLY A 156 11.74 -7.26 11.14
CA GLY A 156 11.96 -8.70 11.31
C GLY A 156 11.48 -9.57 10.14
N PHE A 157 10.69 -8.99 9.21
CA PHE A 157 10.27 -9.65 7.96
C PHE A 157 11.04 -9.19 6.71
N PHE A 158 11.92 -8.21 6.82
CA PHE A 158 12.66 -7.70 5.65
C PHE A 158 13.46 -8.80 4.93
N PRO A 159 14.17 -9.71 5.61
CA PRO A 159 14.84 -10.81 4.92
C PRO A 159 13.92 -11.66 4.06
N GLU A 160 12.72 -11.99 4.56
CA GLU A 160 11.75 -12.77 3.79
C GLU A 160 11.13 -11.97 2.62
N LEU A 161 10.92 -10.66 2.80
CA LEU A 161 10.45 -9.79 1.71
C LEU A 161 11.46 -9.69 0.56
N PHE A 162 12.76 -9.78 0.84
CA PHE A 162 13.80 -9.86 -0.18
C PHE A 162 13.87 -11.21 -0.90
N THR A 163 13.37 -12.28 -0.27
CA THR A 163 13.44 -13.65 -0.79
C THR A 163 12.07 -14.20 -1.21
N LEU A 164 11.09 -13.31 -1.46
CA LEU A 164 9.77 -13.72 -1.94
C LEU A 164 9.88 -14.54 -3.23
N PRO A 165 9.09 -15.63 -3.36
CA PRO A 165 9.05 -16.43 -4.58
C PRO A 165 8.67 -15.60 -5.81
N GLU A 166 9.15 -16.01 -6.97
CA GLU A 166 8.85 -15.33 -8.24
C GLU A 166 7.33 -15.19 -8.46
N GLY A 167 6.90 -14.02 -8.92
CA GLY A 167 5.49 -13.71 -9.18
C GLY A 167 4.60 -13.58 -7.93
N LYS A 168 5.15 -13.80 -6.72
CA LYS A 168 4.41 -13.65 -5.47
C LYS A 168 4.67 -12.27 -4.84
N GLY A 169 3.67 -11.78 -4.10
CA GLY A 169 3.81 -10.59 -3.26
C GLY A 169 3.89 -10.95 -1.78
N GLY A 170 3.90 -9.94 -0.91
CA GLY A 170 3.98 -10.12 0.55
C GLY A 170 2.85 -10.96 1.17
N SER A 171 1.73 -11.17 0.46
CA SER A 171 0.61 -12.00 0.94
C SER A 171 1.00 -13.43 1.31
N VAL A 172 2.06 -13.99 0.71
CA VAL A 172 2.58 -15.33 1.10
C VAL A 172 2.98 -15.35 2.58
N LEU A 173 3.49 -14.25 3.12
CA LEU A 173 3.93 -14.17 4.51
C LEU A 173 2.74 -14.13 5.47
N LEU A 174 1.61 -13.56 5.06
CA LEU A 174 0.39 -13.57 5.86
C LEU A 174 -0.13 -14.99 6.06
N HIS A 175 -0.06 -15.82 5.01
CA HIS A 175 -0.45 -17.23 5.09
C HIS A 175 0.57 -18.08 5.87
N LYS A 176 1.86 -17.75 5.74
CA LYS A 176 2.93 -18.48 6.44
C LYS A 176 2.95 -18.19 7.94
N TYR A 177 2.56 -16.98 8.35
CA TYR A 177 2.64 -16.51 9.73
C TYR A 177 1.28 -15.96 10.24
N PRO A 178 0.19 -16.73 10.20
CA PRO A 178 -1.15 -16.23 10.51
C PRO A 178 -1.29 -15.71 11.93
N THR A 179 -0.53 -16.24 12.89
CA THR A 179 -0.54 -15.81 14.30
C THR A 179 0.18 -14.46 14.53
N LEU A 180 0.98 -14.00 13.57
CA LEU A 180 1.67 -12.70 13.62
C LEU A 180 0.92 -11.61 12.83
N VAL A 181 -0.24 -11.95 12.24
CA VAL A 181 -1.07 -11.02 11.47
C VAL A 181 -2.12 -10.38 12.36
N HIS A 182 -2.03 -9.07 12.50
CA HIS A 182 -3.03 -8.23 13.14
C HIS A 182 -3.87 -7.53 12.07
N THR A 183 -5.17 -7.42 12.32
CA THR A 183 -6.08 -6.71 11.43
C THR A 183 -6.58 -5.43 12.10
N ALA A 184 -6.25 -4.29 11.52
CA ALA A 184 -6.81 -3.00 11.94
C ALA A 184 -8.18 -2.84 11.28
N CYS A 185 -9.23 -2.85 12.10
CA CYS A 185 -10.60 -2.74 11.60
C CYS A 185 -10.94 -1.32 11.21
N ILE A 186 -11.55 -1.17 10.03
CA ILE A 186 -12.06 0.09 9.50
C ILE A 186 -13.58 0.08 9.44
N ALA A 187 -14.20 1.25 9.60
CA ALA A 187 -15.64 1.40 9.57
C ALA A 187 -16.25 1.43 8.15
N GLN A 188 -15.45 1.76 7.17
CA GLN A 188 -15.91 1.96 5.78
C GLN A 188 -15.26 0.91 4.86
N PRO A 189 -15.95 -0.19 4.56
CA PRO A 189 -15.42 -1.31 3.75
C PRO A 189 -14.94 -0.89 2.37
N GLU A 190 -15.54 0.15 1.78
CA GLU A 190 -15.18 0.70 0.49
C GLU A 190 -13.75 1.23 0.41
N GLU A 191 -13.11 1.55 1.54
CA GLU A 191 -11.69 1.93 1.57
C GLU A 191 -10.75 0.78 1.14
N LEU A 192 -11.23 -0.48 1.20
CA LEU A 192 -10.48 -1.65 0.75
C LEU A 192 -10.65 -1.92 -0.75
N ALA A 193 -11.58 -1.21 -1.42
CA ALA A 193 -11.86 -1.46 -2.82
C ALA A 193 -10.73 -0.99 -3.74
N ASP A 194 -10.35 -1.85 -4.67
CA ASP A 194 -9.43 -1.54 -5.76
C ASP A 194 -10.16 -1.32 -7.09
N THR A 195 -9.47 -0.73 -8.06
CA THR A 195 -10.03 -0.40 -9.38
C THR A 195 -9.42 -1.28 -10.46
N ASP A 196 -9.95 -2.48 -10.61
CA ASP A 196 -9.43 -3.43 -11.61
C ASP A 196 -10.01 -3.24 -13.02
N THR A 197 -11.16 -2.59 -13.13
CA THR A 197 -11.86 -2.33 -14.40
C THR A 197 -12.38 -0.90 -14.47
N PRO A 198 -12.63 -0.36 -15.70
CA PRO A 198 -13.28 0.95 -15.85
C PRO A 198 -14.66 1.04 -15.16
N ALA A 199 -15.42 -0.06 -15.16
CA ALA A 199 -16.72 -0.11 -14.49
C ALA A 199 -16.57 0.01 -12.96
N ALA A 200 -15.59 -0.68 -12.35
CA ALA A 200 -15.30 -0.56 -10.94
C ALA A 200 -14.88 0.88 -10.57
N LEU A 201 -14.05 1.52 -11.40
CA LEU A 201 -13.64 2.91 -11.21
C LEU A 201 -14.86 3.84 -11.19
N ALA A 202 -15.76 3.71 -12.17
CA ALA A 202 -16.97 4.53 -12.27
C ALA A 202 -17.91 4.34 -11.06
N GLN A 203 -18.06 3.11 -10.57
CA GLN A 203 -18.85 2.82 -9.37
C GLN A 203 -18.27 3.50 -8.12
N LEU A 204 -16.95 3.43 -7.91
CA LEU A 204 -16.32 4.09 -6.78
C LEU A 204 -16.36 5.62 -6.88
N GLU A 205 -16.28 6.15 -8.11
CA GLU A 205 -16.45 7.60 -8.35
C GLU A 205 -17.85 8.08 -8.02
N ALA A 206 -18.90 7.30 -8.36
CA ALA A 206 -20.29 7.59 -7.99
C ALA A 206 -20.47 7.64 -6.47
N LEU A 207 -19.87 6.70 -5.72
CA LEU A 207 -19.91 6.70 -4.25
C LEU A 207 -19.32 7.97 -3.62
N VAL A 208 -18.28 8.54 -4.22
CA VAL A 208 -17.68 9.79 -3.73
C VAL A 208 -18.65 10.95 -3.94
N ARG A 209 -19.31 11.03 -5.12
CA ARG A 209 -20.26 12.10 -5.45
C ARG A 209 -21.52 12.07 -4.60
N GLU A 210 -21.97 10.90 -4.17
CA GLU A 210 -23.15 10.75 -3.30
C GLU A 210 -22.90 11.16 -1.86
N LYS A 211 -21.65 11.12 -1.41
CA LYS A 211 -21.24 11.41 -0.02
C LYS A 211 -20.71 12.84 0.19
N GLY A 212 -20.46 13.59 -0.88
CA GLY A 212 -19.95 14.97 -0.85
C GLY A 212 -21.07 15.97 -1.07
#